data_7718bd5dd178721ebad62965eed48d3f
#
_entry.id   7718bd5dd178721ebad62965eed48d3f
#
_cell.length_a   1.000
_cell.length_b   1.000
_cell.length_c   1.000
_cell.angle_alpha   90.00
_cell.angle_beta   90.00
_cell.angle_gamma   90.00
#
_symmetry.space_group_name_H-M   'P 1'
#
loop_
_entity.id
_entity.type
_entity.pdbx_description
1 polymer ?
#
loop_
_entity_poly.entity_id
_entity_poly.type
_entity_poly.pdbx_seq_one_letter_code
_entity_poly.pdbx_strand_id
1 'polypeptide(L)'
;FLKTTIPANSQIKKETGASQLVNSAPPKELLDWVNDGGRLIVIGSAMKKFVDQKGFGLNAYESESAKKDAKKNLEKERLKERNRKYGERKRDKLKNSVYGSIVKVNLDNSHPLAFGYKEYYHNLKLEKTLYPLLSKGWNVGILKDPSSVVAGFMGYKIKKRIKNNLIFGVHDAKKGKVIYISDNILF
;
A
#
# COMPACT_ATOMS: atom_id res chain seq x y z
N PHE A 1 -9.25 -19.31 13.32
CA PHE A 1 -7.79 -19.14 13.34
C PHE A 1 -7.41 -17.93 12.48
N LEU A 2 -6.88 -16.90 13.10
CA LEU A 2 -6.29 -15.75 12.41
C LEU A 2 -4.89 -16.17 11.93
N LYS A 3 -4.70 -16.38 10.62
CA LYS A 3 -3.35 -16.39 10.05
C LYS A 3 -2.92 -14.94 9.82
N THR A 4 -2.16 -14.40 10.73
CA THR A 4 -1.45 -13.12 10.54
C THR A 4 -0.23 -13.38 9.66
N THR A 5 -0.14 -12.72 8.51
CA THR A 5 1.12 -12.61 7.78
C THR A 5 2.01 -11.65 8.54
N ILE A 6 3.00 -12.17 9.22
CA ILE A 6 3.99 -11.41 10.00
C ILE A 6 4.78 -10.47 9.04
N PRO A 7 4.99 -9.20 9.38
CA PRO A 7 5.82 -8.32 8.60
C PRO A 7 7.23 -8.90 8.45
N ALA A 8 7.80 -8.76 7.26
CA ALA A 8 9.12 -9.28 6.92
C ALA A 8 10.22 -8.55 7.72
N ASN A 9 10.44 -8.96 8.95
CA ASN A 9 11.64 -8.61 9.70
C ASN A 9 12.69 -9.71 9.47
N SER A 10 13.92 -9.33 9.14
CA SER A 10 14.98 -10.22 8.68
C SER A 10 15.38 -11.33 9.68
N GLN A 11 15.05 -11.18 10.95
CA GLN A 11 15.38 -12.16 12.00
C GLN A 11 14.36 -13.28 12.14
N ILE A 12 13.09 -13.09 11.77
CA ILE A 12 12.04 -14.13 11.84
C ILE A 12 12.16 -15.13 10.68
N LYS A 13 13.00 -14.86 9.70
CA LYS A 13 13.18 -15.67 8.50
C LYS A 13 13.71 -17.09 8.75
N LYS A 14 14.37 -17.36 9.86
CA LYS A 14 15.08 -18.64 10.08
C LYS A 14 14.25 -19.72 10.78
N GLU A 15 13.22 -19.36 11.52
CA GLU A 15 12.57 -20.32 12.44
C GLU A 15 11.22 -20.87 12.02
N THR A 16 10.53 -20.26 11.04
CA THR A 16 9.12 -20.60 10.77
C THR A 16 8.77 -21.06 9.35
N GLY A 17 9.73 -21.26 8.46
CA GLY A 17 9.43 -21.59 7.05
C GLY A 17 8.77 -20.42 6.28
N ALA A 18 8.50 -19.31 6.95
CA ALA A 18 7.88 -18.10 6.35
C ALA A 18 8.79 -17.38 5.34
N SER A 19 10.06 -17.80 5.22
CA SER A 19 11.03 -17.16 4.31
C SER A 19 10.71 -17.36 2.84
N GLN A 20 9.99 -18.40 2.46
CA GLN A 20 9.60 -18.63 1.06
C GLN A 20 8.46 -17.70 0.60
N LEU A 21 7.60 -17.25 1.52
CA LEU A 21 6.52 -16.30 1.22
C LEU A 21 7.03 -14.87 0.97
N VAL A 22 8.28 -14.58 1.29
CA VAL A 22 8.80 -13.20 1.25
C VAL A 22 9.06 -12.68 -0.18
N ASN A 23 9.33 -13.54 -1.15
CA ASN A 23 9.71 -13.13 -2.52
C ASN A 23 8.83 -13.67 -3.65
N SER A 24 7.83 -14.52 -3.35
CA SER A 24 6.90 -15.09 -4.33
C SER A 24 5.53 -14.44 -4.30
N ALA A 25 4.78 -14.56 -5.39
CA ALA A 25 3.34 -14.28 -5.39
C ALA A 25 2.64 -15.12 -4.31
N PRO A 26 1.48 -14.67 -3.78
CA PRO A 26 0.73 -15.45 -2.82
C PRO A 26 0.37 -16.81 -3.41
N PRO A 27 0.59 -17.90 -2.67
CA PRO A 27 0.31 -19.23 -3.16
C PRO A 27 -1.19 -19.43 -3.42
N LYS A 28 -1.52 -20.30 -4.36
CA LYS A 28 -2.91 -20.60 -4.73
C LYS A 28 -3.72 -21.13 -3.54
N GLU A 29 -3.09 -21.94 -2.72
CA GLU A 29 -3.67 -22.53 -1.50
C GLU A 29 -4.14 -21.45 -0.52
N LEU A 30 -3.45 -20.31 -0.47
CA LEU A 30 -3.86 -19.18 0.35
C LEU A 30 -5.15 -18.54 -0.18
N LEU A 31 -5.27 -18.41 -1.51
CA LEU A 31 -6.48 -17.90 -2.13
C LEU A 31 -7.66 -18.85 -1.91
N ASP A 32 -7.43 -20.15 -2.07
CA ASP A 32 -8.46 -21.17 -1.85
C ASP A 32 -8.92 -21.17 -0.39
N TRP A 33 -7.99 -21.10 0.57
CA TRP A 33 -8.32 -20.95 1.98
C TRP A 33 -9.16 -19.69 2.29
N VAL A 34 -8.81 -18.55 1.68
CA VAL A 34 -9.61 -17.33 1.83
C VAL A 34 -10.99 -17.53 1.23
N ASN A 35 -11.08 -18.09 0.02
CA ASN A 35 -12.35 -18.32 -0.66
C ASN A 35 -13.31 -19.24 0.13
N ASP A 36 -12.77 -20.16 0.93
CA ASP A 36 -13.55 -21.08 1.79
C ASP A 36 -14.03 -20.45 3.11
N GLY A 37 -13.72 -19.17 3.33
CA GLY A 37 -14.18 -18.40 4.49
C GLY A 37 -13.05 -17.90 5.40
N GLY A 38 -11.80 -18.08 4.98
CA GLY A 38 -10.63 -17.56 5.69
C GLY A 38 -10.60 -16.03 5.76
N ARG A 39 -10.04 -15.49 6.84
CA ARG A 39 -9.82 -14.05 7.02
C ARG A 39 -8.33 -13.76 6.99
N LEU A 40 -7.86 -13.09 5.96
CA LEU A 40 -6.46 -12.73 5.75
C LEU A 40 -6.25 -11.25 6.09
N ILE A 41 -5.25 -10.94 6.93
CA ILE A 41 -4.83 -9.57 7.20
C ILE A 41 -3.46 -9.35 6.57
N VAL A 42 -3.36 -8.35 5.70
CA VAL A 42 -2.14 -7.98 4.96
C VAL A 42 -1.71 -6.59 5.38
N ILE A 43 -0.50 -6.47 5.96
CA ILE A 43 -0.03 -5.22 6.57
C ILE A 43 1.22 -4.71 5.85
N GLY A 44 1.26 -3.40 5.59
CA GLY A 44 2.44 -2.67 5.15
C GLY A 44 3.03 -3.19 3.83
N SER A 45 4.32 -3.47 3.81
CA SER A 45 5.04 -3.90 2.61
C SER A 45 4.57 -5.23 2.03
N ALA A 46 3.91 -6.08 2.83
CA ALA A 46 3.34 -7.34 2.35
C ALA A 46 2.25 -7.13 1.29
N MET A 47 1.55 -5.99 1.33
CA MET A 47 0.53 -5.64 0.33
C MET A 47 1.07 -5.64 -1.10
N LYS A 48 2.36 -5.31 -1.30
CA LYS A 48 2.99 -5.25 -2.63
C LYS A 48 2.89 -6.59 -3.38
N LYS A 49 2.81 -7.71 -2.67
CA LYS A 49 2.71 -9.06 -3.25
C LYS A 49 1.32 -9.39 -3.76
N PHE A 50 0.31 -8.72 -3.24
CA PHE A 50 -1.09 -8.94 -3.57
C PHE A 50 -1.58 -8.01 -4.68
N VAL A 51 -0.74 -7.04 -5.08
CA VAL A 51 -1.07 -6.10 -6.16
C VAL A 51 -1.19 -6.85 -7.48
N ASP A 52 -2.27 -6.61 -8.21
CA ASP A 52 -2.63 -7.22 -9.50
C ASP A 52 -2.73 -8.77 -9.44
N GLN A 53 -2.82 -9.36 -8.24
CA GLN A 53 -3.04 -10.79 -8.09
C GLN A 53 -4.52 -11.15 -8.20
N LYS A 54 -4.81 -12.14 -9.06
CA LYS A 54 -6.19 -12.59 -9.30
C LYS A 54 -6.83 -13.08 -8.00
N GLY A 55 -8.03 -12.58 -7.71
CA GLY A 55 -8.82 -12.98 -6.55
C GLY A 55 -8.56 -12.17 -5.27
N PHE A 56 -7.54 -11.32 -5.24
CA PHE A 56 -7.21 -10.50 -4.07
C PHE A 56 -7.70 -9.04 -4.15
N GLY A 57 -8.18 -8.60 -5.33
CA GLY A 57 -8.87 -7.31 -5.51
C GLY A 57 -8.04 -6.05 -5.30
N LEU A 58 -6.75 -6.17 -5.02
CA LEU A 58 -5.84 -5.03 -4.87
C LEU A 58 -5.13 -4.76 -6.20
N ASN A 59 -5.39 -3.60 -6.78
CA ASN A 59 -4.80 -3.22 -8.06
C ASN A 59 -3.55 -2.33 -7.87
N ALA A 60 -2.70 -2.26 -8.91
CA ALA A 60 -1.64 -1.26 -8.95
C ALA A 60 -2.24 0.15 -9.06
N TYR A 61 -1.54 1.14 -8.50
CA TYR A 61 -1.95 2.54 -8.61
C TYR A 61 -1.96 3.06 -10.06
N GLU A 62 -1.17 2.46 -10.93
CA GLU A 62 -1.06 2.84 -12.34
C GLU A 62 -1.68 1.75 -13.21
N SER A 63 -2.57 2.14 -14.13
CA SER A 63 -3.16 1.24 -15.11
C SER A 63 -2.09 0.64 -16.05
N GLU A 64 -2.41 -0.47 -16.69
CA GLU A 64 -1.51 -1.11 -17.68
C GLU A 64 -1.09 -0.18 -18.84
N SER A 65 -1.98 0.75 -19.24
CA SER A 65 -1.66 1.80 -20.22
C SER A 65 -0.58 2.75 -19.69
N ALA A 66 -0.69 3.18 -18.43
CA ALA A 66 0.32 4.00 -17.78
C ALA A 66 1.66 3.26 -17.60
N LYS A 67 1.66 1.92 -17.45
CA LYS A 67 2.88 1.11 -17.44
C LYS A 67 3.58 1.07 -18.80
N LYS A 68 2.83 1.04 -19.91
CA LYS A 68 3.38 1.11 -21.29
C LYS A 68 4.00 2.48 -21.59
N ASP A 69 3.29 3.54 -21.20
CA ASP A 69 3.79 4.92 -21.33
C ASP A 69 4.98 5.18 -20.40
N ALA A 70 5.01 4.60 -19.20
CA ALA A 70 6.14 4.66 -18.29
C ALA A 70 7.39 3.98 -18.89
N LYS A 71 7.25 2.90 -19.66
CA LYS A 71 8.38 2.23 -20.32
C LYS A 71 9.00 3.10 -21.42
N LYS A 72 8.19 3.78 -22.23
CA LYS A 72 8.64 4.79 -23.22
C LYS A 72 9.26 6.04 -22.55
N ASN A 73 8.71 6.47 -21.44
CA ASN A 73 9.21 7.59 -20.67
C ASN A 73 10.46 7.24 -19.84
N LEU A 74 10.68 5.96 -19.52
CA LEU A 74 11.83 5.50 -18.73
C LEU A 74 13.17 5.80 -19.44
N GLU A 75 13.23 5.62 -20.77
CA GLU A 75 14.43 5.96 -21.55
C GLU A 75 14.66 7.48 -21.60
N LYS A 76 13.59 8.25 -21.79
CA LYS A 76 13.67 9.72 -21.72
C LYS A 76 14.05 10.21 -20.32
N GLU A 77 13.57 9.58 -19.28
CA GLU A 77 13.96 9.89 -17.90
C GLU A 77 15.40 9.48 -17.60
N ARG A 78 15.87 8.32 -18.10
CA ARG A 78 17.27 7.90 -17.98
C ARG A 78 18.23 8.86 -18.69
N LEU A 79 17.86 9.36 -19.88
CA LEU A 79 18.64 10.38 -20.60
C LEU A 79 18.64 11.71 -19.84
N LYS A 80 17.51 12.13 -19.31
CA LYS A 80 17.42 13.31 -18.43
C LYS A 80 18.24 13.13 -17.15
N GLU A 81 18.28 11.93 -16.55
CA GLU A 81 19.09 11.66 -15.37
C GLU A 81 20.59 11.70 -15.65
N ARG A 82 21.02 11.21 -16.82
CA ARG A 82 22.44 11.29 -17.23
C ARG A 82 22.90 12.71 -17.47
N ASN A 83 22.05 13.57 -18.02
CA ASN A 83 22.36 14.97 -18.34
C ASN A 83 22.09 15.97 -17.21
N ARG A 84 21.65 15.48 -16.03
CA ARG A 84 21.35 16.34 -14.87
C ARG A 84 22.60 16.87 -14.20
N LYS A 85 22.56 18.13 -13.83
CA LYS A 85 23.57 18.75 -12.97
C LYS A 85 23.59 18.07 -11.60
N TYR A 86 24.78 17.93 -10.99
CA TYR A 86 24.97 17.25 -9.71
C TYR A 86 24.03 17.76 -8.61
N GLY A 87 23.85 19.08 -8.48
CA GLY A 87 22.98 19.68 -7.47
C GLY A 87 21.49 19.37 -7.62
N GLU A 88 21.02 19.06 -8.85
CA GLU A 88 19.62 18.74 -9.11
C GLU A 88 19.25 17.31 -8.73
N ARG A 89 20.23 16.38 -8.70
CA ARG A 89 20.03 14.97 -8.35
C ARG A 89 19.48 14.78 -6.93
N LYS A 90 20.02 15.54 -5.95
CA LYS A 90 19.54 15.49 -4.56
C LYS A 90 18.09 15.99 -4.46
N ARG A 91 17.77 17.10 -5.12
CA ARG A 91 16.40 17.67 -5.11
C ARG A 91 15.36 16.72 -5.70
N ASP A 92 15.70 16.01 -6.77
CA ASP A 92 14.76 15.07 -7.39
C ASP A 92 14.53 13.79 -6.57
N LYS A 93 15.55 13.30 -5.87
CA LYS A 93 15.36 12.24 -4.87
C LYS A 93 14.40 12.67 -3.76
N LEU A 94 14.58 13.87 -3.22
CA LEU A 94 13.71 14.42 -2.18
C LEU A 94 12.26 14.57 -2.66
N LYS A 95 12.02 15.02 -3.89
CA LYS A 95 10.67 15.15 -4.46
C LYS A 95 9.89 13.83 -4.49
N ASN A 96 10.59 12.68 -4.51
CA ASN A 96 10.00 11.35 -4.60
C ASN A 96 10.29 10.48 -3.37
N SER A 97 10.46 11.10 -2.21
CA SER A 97 10.76 10.43 -0.94
C SER A 97 9.75 10.77 0.14
N VAL A 98 9.58 9.86 1.08
CA VAL A 98 8.85 10.05 2.34
C VAL A 98 9.82 9.75 3.47
N TYR A 99 10.02 10.72 4.36
CA TYR A 99 10.90 10.60 5.52
C TYR A 99 10.10 10.72 6.83
N GLY A 100 8.93 10.12 6.84
CA GLY A 100 7.99 10.22 7.95
C GLY A 100 7.05 11.41 7.77
N SER A 101 5.79 11.09 7.48
CA SER A 101 4.72 12.08 7.37
C SER A 101 3.54 11.65 8.21
N ILE A 102 3.02 12.56 9.01
CA ILE A 102 1.75 12.36 9.68
C ILE A 102 0.65 12.70 8.68
N VAL A 103 -0.21 11.74 8.42
CA VAL A 103 -1.33 11.88 7.50
C VAL A 103 -2.65 11.71 8.24
N LYS A 104 -3.62 12.56 7.89
CA LYS A 104 -5.00 12.45 8.34
C LYS A 104 -5.74 11.46 7.44
N VAL A 105 -6.11 10.32 7.98
CA VAL A 105 -6.88 9.28 7.31
C VAL A 105 -8.35 9.50 7.62
N ASN A 106 -9.17 9.66 6.59
CA ASN A 106 -10.62 9.73 6.74
C ASN A 106 -11.17 8.32 6.88
N LEU A 107 -12.04 8.11 7.86
CA LEU A 107 -12.65 6.82 8.18
C LEU A 107 -14.14 6.80 7.83
N ASP A 108 -14.58 5.64 7.35
CA ASP A 108 -15.96 5.23 7.45
C ASP A 108 -16.20 4.61 8.83
N ASN A 109 -16.63 5.43 9.77
CA ASN A 109 -16.85 5.02 11.17
C ASN A 109 -18.12 4.17 11.37
N SER A 110 -18.93 4.00 10.34
CA SER A 110 -20.05 3.04 10.34
C SER A 110 -19.57 1.59 10.15
N HIS A 111 -18.35 1.39 9.63
CA HIS A 111 -17.80 0.06 9.42
C HIS A 111 -17.23 -0.54 10.74
N PRO A 112 -17.51 -1.83 11.07
CA PRO A 112 -17.07 -2.44 12.33
C PRO A 112 -15.56 -2.36 12.62
N LEU A 113 -14.72 -2.36 11.60
CA LEU A 113 -13.26 -2.22 11.77
C LEU A 113 -12.82 -0.80 12.17
N ALA A 114 -13.69 0.19 12.06
CA ALA A 114 -13.44 1.55 12.53
C ALA A 114 -14.08 1.82 13.91
N PHE A 115 -14.58 0.77 14.58
CA PHE A 115 -15.21 0.89 15.88
C PHE A 115 -14.29 1.57 16.90
N GLY A 116 -14.81 2.55 17.62
CA GLY A 116 -14.07 3.34 18.61
C GLY A 116 -13.32 4.54 18.04
N TYR A 117 -13.25 4.68 16.73
CA TYR A 117 -12.69 5.88 16.09
C TYR A 117 -13.80 6.85 15.66
N LYS A 118 -13.42 8.13 15.58
CA LYS A 118 -14.26 9.19 14.99
C LYS A 118 -14.15 9.10 13.45
N GLU A 119 -14.47 10.20 12.76
CA GLU A 119 -14.41 10.28 11.30
C GLU A 119 -12.99 10.25 10.72
N TYR A 120 -11.97 10.33 11.55
CA TYR A 120 -10.57 10.31 11.13
C TYR A 120 -9.63 9.85 12.24
N TYR A 121 -8.43 9.42 11.84
CA TYR A 121 -7.28 9.26 12.73
C TYR A 121 -6.00 9.77 12.05
N HIS A 122 -4.95 9.94 12.83
CA HIS A 122 -3.64 10.29 12.30
C HIS A 122 -2.76 9.05 12.24
N ASN A 123 -2.06 8.89 11.11
CA ASN A 123 -1.19 7.77 10.86
C ASN A 123 0.21 8.25 10.43
N LEU A 124 1.25 7.53 10.85
CA LEU A 124 2.63 7.77 10.41
C LEU A 124 2.89 7.00 9.12
N LYS A 125 3.05 7.73 8.02
CA LYS A 125 3.40 7.17 6.72
C LYS A 125 4.91 7.23 6.50
N LEU A 126 5.54 6.06 6.35
CA LEU A 126 6.97 5.91 6.09
C LEU A 126 7.25 5.52 4.64
N GLU A 127 6.33 4.85 3.98
CA GLU A 127 6.49 4.38 2.61
C GLU A 127 5.88 5.31 1.56
N LYS A 128 6.54 5.41 0.40
CA LYS A 128 6.07 6.18 -0.75
C LYS A 128 4.95 5.50 -1.54
N THR A 129 4.66 4.22 -1.23
CA THR A 129 3.65 3.45 -1.96
C THR A 129 2.26 3.95 -1.61
N LEU A 130 1.46 4.18 -2.63
CA LEU A 130 0.05 4.52 -2.56
C LEU A 130 -0.74 3.42 -3.27
N TYR A 131 -1.88 3.07 -2.74
CA TYR A 131 -2.77 2.07 -3.33
C TYR A 131 -4.06 2.74 -3.77
N PRO A 132 -4.66 2.33 -4.91
CA PRO A 132 -5.99 2.77 -5.29
C PRO A 132 -7.03 2.17 -4.35
N LEU A 133 -8.24 2.68 -4.42
CA LEU A 133 -9.38 2.11 -3.71
C LEU A 133 -9.67 0.69 -4.22
N LEU A 134 -10.14 -0.16 -3.34
CA LEU A 134 -10.66 -1.48 -3.70
C LEU A 134 -11.92 -1.31 -4.55
N SER A 135 -12.01 -2.07 -5.63
CA SER A 135 -13.19 -2.09 -6.51
C SER A 135 -14.34 -2.92 -5.96
N LYS A 136 -14.03 -3.85 -5.04
CA LYS A 136 -15.01 -4.72 -4.36
C LYS A 136 -14.71 -4.73 -2.87
N GLY A 137 -15.75 -4.66 -2.05
CA GLY A 137 -15.62 -4.59 -0.59
C GLY A 137 -15.66 -3.15 -0.06
N TRP A 138 -14.97 -2.87 1.03
CA TRP A 138 -15.09 -1.63 1.79
C TRP A 138 -13.78 -0.87 1.91
N ASN A 139 -13.77 0.39 1.52
CA ASN A 139 -12.63 1.30 1.68
C ASN A 139 -12.82 2.08 2.97
N VAL A 140 -12.41 1.51 4.10
CA VAL A 140 -12.71 2.00 5.44
C VAL A 140 -11.88 3.21 5.82
N GLY A 141 -10.60 3.24 5.45
CA GLY A 141 -9.70 4.37 5.70
C GLY A 141 -9.02 4.85 4.42
N ILE A 142 -9.17 6.13 4.12
CA ILE A 142 -8.69 6.72 2.87
C ILE A 142 -7.94 8.04 3.07
N LEU A 143 -6.95 8.30 2.21
CA LEU A 143 -6.37 9.63 2.01
C LEU A 143 -7.11 10.32 0.86
N LYS A 144 -7.87 11.36 1.16
CA LYS A 144 -8.71 12.03 0.15
C LYS A 144 -7.89 12.80 -0.88
N ASP A 145 -6.97 13.62 -0.42
CA ASP A 145 -6.26 14.61 -1.22
C ASP A 145 -4.92 15.00 -0.57
N PRO A 146 -4.08 15.86 -1.22
CA PRO A 146 -2.81 16.30 -0.68
C PRO A 146 -2.87 17.04 0.66
N SER A 147 -4.02 17.61 1.06
CA SER A 147 -4.19 18.28 2.36
C SER A 147 -4.20 17.27 3.53
N SER A 148 -4.41 15.98 3.22
CA SER A 148 -4.31 14.90 4.20
C SER A 148 -2.91 14.80 4.85
N VAL A 149 -1.86 15.39 4.25
CA VAL A 149 -0.53 15.46 4.86
C VAL A 149 -0.49 16.61 5.84
N VAL A 150 -0.53 16.30 7.14
CA VAL A 150 -0.64 17.29 8.23
C VAL A 150 0.72 17.75 8.71
N ALA A 151 1.70 16.84 8.83
CA ALA A 151 3.04 17.16 9.33
C ALA A 151 4.09 16.22 8.74
N GLY A 152 5.37 16.53 8.99
CA GLY A 152 6.50 15.75 8.50
C GLY A 152 6.83 16.02 7.04
N PHE A 153 7.66 15.15 6.45
CA PHE A 153 8.14 15.35 5.09
C PHE A 153 7.59 14.30 4.11
N MET A 154 6.86 14.78 3.14
CA MET A 154 6.44 14.02 1.96
C MET A 154 6.80 14.77 0.68
N GLY A 155 7.59 14.13 -0.18
CA GLY A 155 8.03 14.72 -1.43
C GLY A 155 6.87 15.13 -2.34
N TYR A 156 7.03 16.27 -3.00
CA TYR A 156 6.00 16.89 -3.83
C TYR A 156 5.37 15.95 -4.88
N LYS A 157 6.17 15.09 -5.54
CA LYS A 157 5.67 14.14 -6.53
C LYS A 157 4.73 13.10 -5.91
N ILE A 158 5.01 12.68 -4.67
CA ILE A 158 4.15 11.72 -3.96
C ILE A 158 2.92 12.43 -3.45
N LYS A 159 3.09 13.61 -2.84
CA LYS A 159 1.97 14.40 -2.33
C LYS A 159 0.93 14.70 -3.42
N LYS A 160 1.35 15.06 -4.63
CA LYS A 160 0.45 15.26 -5.78
C LYS A 160 -0.33 14.02 -6.21
N ARG A 161 0.15 12.83 -5.91
CA ARG A 161 -0.50 11.55 -6.26
C ARG A 161 -1.56 11.14 -5.24
N ILE A 162 -1.68 11.83 -4.12
CA ILE A 162 -2.74 11.56 -3.16
C ILE A 162 -4.06 12.00 -3.76
N LYS A 163 -4.88 11.02 -4.11
CA LYS A 163 -6.21 11.21 -4.66
C LYS A 163 -7.04 9.95 -4.38
N ASN A 164 -7.79 9.96 -3.27
CA ASN A 164 -8.57 8.82 -2.82
C ASN A 164 -7.73 7.53 -2.78
N ASN A 165 -6.69 7.53 -1.93
CA ASN A 165 -5.82 6.36 -1.78
C ASN A 165 -6.24 5.53 -0.59
N LEU A 166 -6.21 4.21 -0.78
CA LEU A 166 -6.48 3.24 0.28
C LEU A 166 -5.37 3.26 1.34
N ILE A 167 -5.78 3.41 2.59
CA ILE A 167 -4.94 3.15 3.76
C ILE A 167 -5.37 1.85 4.40
N PHE A 168 -6.68 1.66 4.54
CA PHE A 168 -7.18 0.47 5.16
C PHE A 168 -8.57 0.10 4.61
N GLY A 169 -8.75 -1.18 4.28
CA GLY A 169 -10.00 -1.64 3.68
C GLY A 169 -10.14 -3.14 3.69
N VAL A 170 -11.31 -3.61 3.30
CA VAL A 170 -11.70 -5.02 3.28
C VAL A 170 -12.12 -5.39 1.87
N HIS A 171 -11.47 -6.39 1.30
CA HIS A 171 -11.90 -7.01 0.05
C HIS A 171 -12.70 -8.26 0.34
N ASP A 172 -13.88 -8.39 -0.27
CA ASP A 172 -14.72 -9.58 -0.17
C ASP A 172 -14.28 -10.61 -1.21
N ALA A 173 -13.81 -11.76 -0.74
CA ALA A 173 -13.35 -12.89 -1.54
C ALA A 173 -14.27 -14.10 -1.30
N LYS A 174 -15.30 -14.26 -2.12
CA LYS A 174 -16.33 -15.30 -1.96
C LYS A 174 -16.89 -15.35 -0.52
N LYS A 175 -16.56 -16.43 0.24
CA LYS A 175 -16.99 -16.59 1.63
C LYS A 175 -16.06 -15.92 2.64
N GLY A 176 -14.81 -15.60 2.25
CA GLY A 176 -13.82 -14.99 3.10
C GLY A 176 -13.56 -13.53 2.85
N LYS A 177 -12.59 -12.98 3.56
CA LYS A 177 -12.25 -11.56 3.49
C LYS A 177 -10.73 -11.35 3.51
N VAL A 178 -10.27 -10.35 2.76
CA VAL A 178 -8.89 -9.88 2.84
C VAL A 178 -8.88 -8.45 3.36
N ILE A 179 -8.23 -8.23 4.50
CA ILE A 179 -8.10 -6.92 5.13
C ILE A 179 -6.74 -6.36 4.76
N TYR A 180 -6.72 -5.22 4.10
CA TYR A 180 -5.52 -4.50 3.70
C TYR A 180 -5.26 -3.32 4.62
N ILE A 181 -4.04 -3.20 5.12
CA ILE A 181 -3.58 -2.07 5.94
C ILE A 181 -2.23 -1.62 5.36
N SER A 182 -2.21 -0.44 4.71
CA SER A 182 -1.05 0.00 3.92
C SER A 182 0.14 0.42 4.76
N ASP A 183 -0.09 0.87 5.97
CA ASP A 183 0.95 1.37 6.86
C ASP A 183 1.13 0.46 8.08
N ASN A 184 2.24 0.61 8.78
CA ASN A 184 2.50 -0.21 9.95
C ASN A 184 1.70 0.32 11.14
N ILE A 185 0.74 -0.47 11.61
CA ILE A 185 -0.11 -0.14 12.78
C ILE A 185 0.55 -0.47 14.12
N LEU A 186 1.75 -1.05 14.09
CA LEU A 186 2.49 -1.45 15.29
C LEU A 186 3.50 -0.37 15.75
N PHE A 187 3.38 0.85 15.22
CA PHE A 187 4.16 2.00 15.64
C PHE A 187 3.41 2.81 16.67
#